data_b7ab8a8532df96f6aed92c3a801f7961
#
_entry.id   b7ab8a8532df96f6aed92c3a801f7961
#
_cell.length_a   1.000
_cell.length_b   1.000
_cell.length_c   1.000
_cell.angle_alpha   90.00
_cell.angle_beta   90.00
_cell.angle_gamma   90.00
#
_symmetry.space_group_name_H-M   'P 1'
#
loop_
_entity.id
_entity.type
_entity.pdbx_description
1 polymer ?
#
loop_
_entity_poly.entity_id
_entity_poly.type
_entity_poly.pdbx_seq_one_letter_code
_entity_poly.pdbx_strand_id
1 'polypeptide(L)'
;MCIRDRILSDKYGNHIYLGERDCSLQRRNQKLIEESPPIWLSDFGREELKKATIKIAESSNYINAGTVEFLADNDENFYFLEMNTRLQVEHTVTEMRYGIDLVKEQIKVALGNSLEDFKTEARGHSIEFRINAEDPTNNFMPTPGTITEYREPMGNGVRVDGWVKTGTSISHFYDNLISKLVVWGVSREEAISKGKRCLDEYIIGGIPTTISLLSDVIS
;
A
#
# COMPACT_ATOMS: atom_id res chain seq x y z
N MET A 1 -9.88 13.69 1.76
CA MET A 1 -9.10 12.46 1.99
C MET A 1 -8.95 11.71 0.67
N CYS A 2 -7.89 10.93 0.50
CA CYS A 2 -7.65 10.13 -0.72
C CYS A 2 -7.83 8.66 -0.40
N ILE A 3 -8.81 8.02 -1.03
CA ILE A 3 -9.13 6.61 -0.82
C ILE A 3 -8.94 5.83 -2.11
N ARG A 4 -8.52 4.57 -1.98
CA ARG A 4 -8.19 3.68 -3.08
C ARG A 4 -8.79 2.31 -2.86
N ASP A 5 -9.69 1.94 -3.74
CA ASP A 5 -10.40 0.68 -3.70
C ASP A 5 -9.75 -0.35 -4.61
N ARG A 6 -9.38 -1.49 -4.03
CA ARG A 6 -8.81 -2.61 -4.79
C ARG A 6 -9.92 -3.49 -5.36
N ILE A 7 -9.83 -3.75 -6.67
CA ILE A 7 -10.68 -4.72 -7.34
C ILE A 7 -9.83 -5.74 -8.10
N LEU A 8 -10.32 -6.97 -8.14
CA LEU A 8 -9.82 -8.05 -8.99
C LEU A 8 -11.00 -8.61 -9.78
N SER A 9 -10.87 -8.68 -11.10
CA SER A 9 -11.96 -9.04 -12.01
C SER A 9 -11.51 -10.09 -13.01
N ASP A 10 -12.38 -11.04 -13.37
CA ASP A 10 -12.12 -12.01 -14.43
C ASP A 10 -12.92 -11.69 -15.70
N LYS A 11 -12.69 -12.48 -16.75
CA LYS A 11 -13.39 -12.34 -18.04
C LYS A 11 -14.83 -12.88 -18.03
N TYR A 12 -15.26 -13.48 -16.93
CA TYR A 12 -16.59 -14.09 -16.80
C TYR A 12 -17.57 -13.16 -16.06
N GLY A 13 -17.13 -11.97 -15.65
CA GLY A 13 -17.95 -10.98 -14.97
C GLY A 13 -17.92 -11.11 -13.44
N ASN A 14 -16.99 -11.89 -12.90
CA ASN A 14 -16.80 -11.92 -11.44
C ASN A 14 -15.88 -10.77 -11.01
N HIS A 15 -16.35 -9.96 -10.06
CA HIS A 15 -15.64 -8.81 -9.53
C HIS A 15 -15.48 -8.96 -8.02
N ILE A 16 -14.24 -9.11 -7.57
CA ILE A 16 -13.89 -9.26 -6.14
C ILE A 16 -13.40 -7.93 -5.61
N TYR A 17 -14.14 -7.35 -4.68
CA TYR A 17 -13.72 -6.16 -3.94
C TYR A 17 -12.77 -6.58 -2.82
N LEU A 18 -11.58 -5.98 -2.79
CA LEU A 18 -10.52 -6.30 -1.83
C LEU A 18 -10.19 -5.11 -0.93
N GLY A 19 -11.24 -4.37 -0.58
CA GLY A 19 -11.18 -3.29 0.40
C GLY A 19 -10.50 -2.03 -0.08
N GLU A 20 -10.56 -1.08 0.79
CA GLU A 20 -10.07 0.28 0.64
C GLU A 20 -8.75 0.49 1.39
N ARG A 21 -7.98 1.47 0.91
CA ARG A 21 -6.76 1.97 1.53
C ARG A 21 -6.85 3.49 1.68
N ASP A 22 -6.44 3.98 2.82
CA ASP A 22 -6.18 5.40 3.01
C ASP A 22 -4.77 5.73 2.54
N CYS A 23 -4.66 6.66 1.60
CA CYS A 23 -3.42 7.14 1.03
C CYS A 23 -3.28 8.67 1.21
N SER A 24 -3.88 9.23 2.25
CA SER A 24 -3.91 10.67 2.49
C SER A 24 -2.57 11.22 2.98
N LEU A 25 -1.77 10.39 3.67
CA LEU A 25 -0.43 10.77 4.13
C LEU A 25 0.56 10.77 2.97
N GLN A 26 0.72 11.96 2.37
CA GLN A 26 1.54 12.14 1.18
C GLN A 26 2.22 13.51 1.15
N ARG A 27 3.31 13.59 0.41
CA ARG A 27 4.02 14.83 0.10
C ARG A 27 4.12 15.00 -1.42
N ARG A 28 3.60 16.12 -1.96
CA ARG A 28 3.64 16.43 -3.41
C ARG A 28 3.15 15.25 -4.27
N ASN A 29 2.02 14.65 -3.88
CA ASN A 29 1.41 13.46 -4.50
C ASN A 29 2.23 12.15 -4.36
N GLN A 30 3.34 12.15 -3.65
CA GLN A 30 4.09 10.94 -3.25
C GLN A 30 3.56 10.45 -1.90
N LYS A 31 3.06 9.24 -1.84
CA LYS A 31 2.60 8.62 -0.60
C LYS A 31 3.80 8.31 0.29
N LEU A 32 3.61 8.47 1.59
CA LEU A 32 4.61 8.16 2.62
C LEU A 32 4.15 6.99 3.48
N ILE A 33 2.86 7.01 3.86
CA ILE A 33 2.23 5.96 4.66
C ILE A 33 0.88 5.65 4.04
N GLU A 34 0.57 4.38 3.90
CA GLU A 34 -0.74 3.87 3.49
C GLU A 34 -1.27 2.88 4.52
N GLU A 35 -2.55 2.96 4.83
CA GLU A 35 -3.18 2.04 5.78
C GLU A 35 -4.49 1.44 5.26
N SER A 36 -4.83 0.26 5.75
CA SER A 36 -6.09 -0.42 5.49
C SER A 36 -6.56 -1.19 6.74
N PRO A 37 -7.83 -1.03 7.13
CA PRO A 37 -8.84 -0.14 6.56
C PRO A 37 -8.65 1.33 6.98
N PRO A 38 -9.23 2.30 6.26
CA PRO A 38 -9.35 3.68 6.73
C PRO A 38 -10.15 3.74 8.03
N ILE A 39 -9.64 4.46 9.03
CA ILE A 39 -10.30 4.54 10.36
C ILE A 39 -11.50 5.49 10.40
N TRP A 40 -11.51 6.48 9.50
CA TRP A 40 -12.54 7.50 9.42
C TRP A 40 -13.77 7.06 8.62
N LEU A 41 -13.65 5.97 7.86
CA LEU A 41 -14.69 5.48 6.96
C LEU A 41 -15.70 4.63 7.73
N SER A 42 -16.97 5.04 7.66
CA SER A 42 -18.08 4.28 8.25
C SER A 42 -18.38 3.00 7.46
N ASP A 43 -19.12 2.08 8.08
CA ASP A 43 -19.59 0.87 7.39
C ASP A 43 -20.50 1.22 6.21
N PHE A 44 -21.32 2.29 6.34
CA PHE A 44 -22.16 2.78 5.26
C PHE A 44 -21.31 3.31 4.10
N GLY A 45 -20.33 4.17 4.37
CA GLY A 45 -19.41 4.71 3.37
C GLY A 45 -18.65 3.59 2.64
N ARG A 46 -18.25 2.56 3.38
CA ARG A 46 -17.58 1.38 2.85
C ARG A 46 -18.43 0.60 1.84
N GLU A 47 -19.70 0.38 2.15
CA GLU A 47 -20.63 -0.29 1.24
C GLU A 47 -20.93 0.56 -0.01
N GLU A 48 -21.02 1.88 0.12
CA GLU A 48 -21.21 2.78 -1.04
C GLU A 48 -19.97 2.78 -1.97
N LEU A 49 -18.76 2.82 -1.42
CA LEU A 49 -17.52 2.71 -2.19
C LEU A 49 -17.43 1.37 -2.92
N LYS A 50 -17.72 0.28 -2.22
CA LYS A 50 -17.73 -1.07 -2.79
C LYS A 50 -18.70 -1.17 -3.97
N LYS A 51 -19.93 -0.67 -3.81
CA LYS A 51 -20.94 -0.65 -4.89
C LYS A 51 -20.45 0.18 -6.09
N ALA A 52 -19.90 1.38 -5.83
CA ALA A 52 -19.39 2.26 -6.86
C ALA A 52 -18.23 1.60 -7.62
N THR A 53 -17.29 1.00 -6.91
CA THR A 53 -16.12 0.32 -7.48
C THR A 53 -16.52 -0.87 -8.36
N ILE A 54 -17.45 -1.72 -7.89
CA ILE A 54 -17.97 -2.85 -8.67
C ILE A 54 -18.70 -2.34 -9.92
N LYS A 55 -19.56 -1.34 -9.79
CA LYS A 55 -20.30 -0.75 -10.92
C LYS A 55 -19.36 -0.17 -11.98
N ILE A 56 -18.24 0.46 -11.59
CA ILE A 56 -17.23 0.96 -12.53
C ILE A 56 -16.59 -0.20 -13.28
N ALA A 57 -16.22 -1.28 -12.59
CA ALA A 57 -15.63 -2.45 -13.19
C ALA A 57 -16.60 -3.15 -14.16
N GLU A 58 -17.87 -3.35 -13.78
CA GLU A 58 -18.92 -3.92 -14.63
C GLU A 58 -19.13 -3.09 -15.89
N SER A 59 -19.34 -1.77 -15.75
CA SER A 59 -19.64 -0.87 -16.87
C SER A 59 -18.49 -0.74 -17.88
N SER A 60 -17.25 -0.97 -17.42
CA SER A 60 -16.06 -0.94 -18.28
C SER A 60 -15.62 -2.33 -18.79
N ASN A 61 -16.33 -3.40 -18.44
CA ASN A 61 -15.92 -4.79 -18.66
C ASN A 61 -14.47 -5.03 -18.21
N TYR A 62 -14.13 -4.52 -17.03
CA TYR A 62 -12.77 -4.56 -16.52
C TYR A 62 -12.32 -5.98 -16.21
N ILE A 63 -11.08 -6.30 -16.59
CA ILE A 63 -10.43 -7.58 -16.30
C ILE A 63 -9.08 -7.33 -15.63
N ASN A 64 -8.72 -8.16 -14.66
CA ASN A 64 -7.48 -8.17 -13.89
C ASN A 64 -7.54 -7.28 -12.64
N ALA A 65 -6.39 -7.05 -11.99
CA ALA A 65 -6.31 -6.21 -10.80
C ALA A 65 -6.30 -4.73 -11.17
N GLY A 66 -7.18 -3.97 -10.55
CA GLY A 66 -7.28 -2.52 -10.71
C GLY A 66 -7.47 -1.80 -9.39
N THR A 67 -7.39 -0.48 -9.44
CA THR A 67 -7.67 0.39 -8.31
C THR A 67 -8.52 1.55 -8.76
N VAL A 68 -9.65 1.74 -8.11
CA VAL A 68 -10.48 2.93 -8.28
C VAL A 68 -10.08 3.95 -7.21
N GLU A 69 -9.80 5.16 -7.62
CA GLU A 69 -9.43 6.26 -6.72
C GLU A 69 -10.59 7.23 -6.55
N PHE A 70 -10.85 7.58 -5.28
CA PHE A 70 -11.84 8.56 -4.91
C PHE A 70 -11.24 9.65 -4.03
N LEU A 71 -11.80 10.83 -4.12
CA LEU A 71 -11.68 11.86 -3.10
C LEU A 71 -12.90 11.75 -2.19
N ALA A 72 -12.69 11.87 -0.88
CA ALA A 72 -13.76 11.90 0.10
C ALA A 72 -13.71 13.19 0.91
N ASP A 73 -14.87 13.80 1.16
CA ASP A 73 -15.02 14.90 2.11
C ASP A 73 -15.33 14.36 3.52
N ASN A 74 -15.55 15.28 4.47
CA ASN A 74 -15.81 14.91 5.87
C ASN A 74 -17.22 14.32 6.10
N ASP A 75 -18.13 14.48 5.14
CA ASP A 75 -19.49 13.95 5.17
C ASP A 75 -19.59 12.61 4.43
N GLU A 76 -18.44 12.01 4.09
CA GLU A 76 -18.32 10.77 3.31
C GLU A 76 -19.00 10.85 1.93
N ASN A 77 -18.99 12.02 1.27
CA ASN A 77 -19.31 12.09 -0.13
C ASN A 77 -18.08 11.68 -0.94
N PHE A 78 -18.26 10.75 -1.87
CA PHE A 78 -17.18 10.18 -2.68
C PHE A 78 -17.22 10.72 -4.09
N TYR A 79 -16.09 11.22 -4.55
CA TYR A 79 -15.90 11.78 -5.88
C TYR A 79 -14.89 10.93 -6.63
N PHE A 80 -15.36 10.25 -7.69
CA PHE A 80 -14.48 9.48 -8.56
C PHE A 80 -13.40 10.37 -9.17
N LEU A 81 -12.15 9.94 -9.05
CA LEU A 81 -11.00 10.64 -9.60
C LEU A 81 -10.49 9.94 -10.86
N GLU A 82 -10.07 8.70 -10.72
CA GLU A 82 -9.53 7.88 -11.81
C GLU A 82 -9.59 6.38 -11.49
N MET A 83 -9.32 5.56 -12.50
CA MET A 83 -9.05 4.15 -12.31
C MET A 83 -7.65 3.80 -12.80
N ASN A 84 -6.83 3.27 -11.91
CA ASN A 84 -5.53 2.71 -12.26
C ASN A 84 -5.69 1.24 -12.69
N THR A 85 -5.51 0.98 -13.97
CA THR A 85 -5.68 -0.35 -14.57
C THR A 85 -4.42 -1.21 -14.42
N ARG A 86 -3.83 -1.20 -13.25
CA ARG A 86 -2.59 -1.89 -12.90
C ARG A 86 -2.47 -2.14 -11.40
N LEU A 87 -1.50 -2.97 -11.03
CA LEU A 87 -1.05 -3.06 -9.66
C LEU A 87 -0.37 -1.73 -9.24
N GLN A 88 -0.51 -1.37 -7.98
CA GLN A 88 0.11 -0.18 -7.38
C GLN A 88 1.19 -0.56 -6.38
N VAL A 89 2.05 0.40 -6.00
CA VAL A 89 3.12 0.18 -5.01
C VAL A 89 2.55 -0.34 -3.71
N GLU A 90 1.44 0.23 -3.24
CA GLU A 90 0.75 -0.04 -1.99
C GLU A 90 -0.17 -1.29 -2.00
N HIS A 91 -0.03 -2.19 -2.98
CA HIS A 91 -0.80 -3.44 -3.02
C HIS A 91 -0.53 -4.36 -1.82
N THR A 92 0.64 -4.27 -1.24
CA THR A 92 1.10 -5.07 -0.12
C THR A 92 0.24 -4.90 1.13
N VAL A 93 -0.34 -3.72 1.34
CA VAL A 93 -1.28 -3.47 2.45
C VAL A 93 -2.54 -4.35 2.30
N THR A 94 -3.09 -4.44 1.08
CA THR A 94 -4.21 -5.32 0.78
C THR A 94 -3.80 -6.79 0.95
N GLU A 95 -2.64 -7.19 0.44
CA GLU A 95 -2.15 -8.57 0.54
C GLU A 95 -1.99 -9.03 1.98
N MET A 96 -1.41 -8.19 2.84
CA MET A 96 -1.24 -8.51 4.27
C MET A 96 -2.57 -8.65 5.00
N ARG A 97 -3.55 -7.82 4.65
CA ARG A 97 -4.87 -7.82 5.28
C ARG A 97 -5.75 -8.99 4.84
N TYR A 98 -5.65 -9.39 3.56
CA TYR A 98 -6.48 -10.44 2.97
C TYR A 98 -5.79 -11.81 2.91
N GLY A 99 -4.48 -11.88 3.20
CA GLY A 99 -3.70 -13.11 3.13
C GLY A 99 -3.60 -13.69 1.72
N ILE A 100 -3.50 -12.82 0.71
CA ILE A 100 -3.44 -13.21 -0.71
C ILE A 100 -2.19 -12.65 -1.38
N ASP A 101 -1.81 -13.24 -2.50
CA ASP A 101 -0.78 -12.76 -3.41
C ASP A 101 -1.46 -12.22 -4.68
N LEU A 102 -1.62 -10.89 -4.76
CA LEU A 102 -2.31 -10.22 -5.87
C LEU A 102 -1.59 -10.43 -7.21
N VAL A 103 -0.26 -10.49 -7.21
CA VAL A 103 0.52 -10.74 -8.43
C VAL A 103 0.22 -12.14 -8.98
N LYS A 104 0.16 -13.12 -8.10
CA LYS A 104 -0.20 -14.49 -8.46
C LYS A 104 -1.63 -14.56 -9.01
N GLU A 105 -2.57 -13.88 -8.36
CA GLU A 105 -3.97 -13.84 -8.81
C GLU A 105 -4.11 -13.10 -10.16
N GLN A 106 -3.36 -12.02 -10.40
CA GLN A 106 -3.29 -11.37 -11.71
C GLN A 106 -2.87 -12.34 -12.82
N ILE A 107 -1.83 -13.15 -12.57
CA ILE A 107 -1.34 -14.14 -13.52
C ILE A 107 -2.41 -15.20 -13.78
N LYS A 108 -3.06 -15.71 -12.73
CA LYS A 108 -4.14 -16.70 -12.88
C LYS A 108 -5.29 -16.16 -13.73
N VAL A 109 -5.75 -14.94 -13.47
CA VAL A 109 -6.81 -14.29 -14.26
C VAL A 109 -6.37 -14.11 -15.71
N ALA A 110 -5.14 -13.67 -15.96
CA ALA A 110 -4.59 -13.52 -17.30
C ALA A 110 -4.51 -14.85 -18.06
N LEU A 111 -4.29 -15.96 -17.36
CA LEU A 111 -4.35 -17.32 -17.91
C LEU A 111 -5.79 -17.83 -18.11
N GLY A 112 -6.79 -17.05 -17.73
CA GLY A 112 -8.21 -17.36 -17.96
C GLY A 112 -8.90 -18.09 -16.81
N ASN A 113 -8.31 -18.14 -15.61
CA ASN A 113 -8.98 -18.72 -14.45
C ASN A 113 -10.16 -17.85 -14.03
N SER A 114 -11.24 -18.52 -13.55
CA SER A 114 -12.41 -17.87 -12.96
C SER A 114 -12.14 -17.47 -11.50
N LEU A 115 -12.79 -16.40 -11.08
CA LEU A 115 -12.85 -15.95 -9.69
C LEU A 115 -14.14 -16.38 -8.97
N GLU A 116 -14.99 -17.20 -9.59
CA GLU A 116 -16.28 -17.63 -9.03
C GLU A 116 -16.14 -18.27 -7.64
N ASP A 117 -15.11 -19.11 -7.46
CA ASP A 117 -14.83 -19.79 -6.18
C ASP A 117 -13.78 -19.04 -5.33
N PHE A 118 -13.37 -17.84 -5.73
CA PHE A 118 -12.38 -17.07 -4.98
C PHE A 118 -12.96 -16.57 -3.65
N LYS A 119 -12.38 -17.04 -2.56
CA LYS A 119 -12.81 -16.67 -1.19
C LYS A 119 -11.64 -16.08 -0.42
N THR A 120 -11.87 -14.95 0.17
CA THR A 120 -10.93 -14.30 1.10
C THR A 120 -11.68 -13.38 2.04
N GLU A 121 -11.14 -13.16 3.21
CA GLU A 121 -11.70 -12.28 4.23
C GLU A 121 -10.62 -11.32 4.74
N ALA A 122 -11.01 -10.06 4.90
CA ALA A 122 -10.14 -9.06 5.49
C ALA A 122 -9.92 -9.33 6.98
N ARG A 123 -8.68 -9.22 7.46
CA ARG A 123 -8.33 -9.42 8.87
C ARG A 123 -7.44 -8.30 9.36
N GLY A 124 -7.71 -7.83 10.57
CA GLY A 124 -6.87 -6.86 11.27
C GLY A 124 -6.64 -5.57 10.51
N HIS A 125 -5.50 -4.98 10.75
CA HIS A 125 -5.08 -3.69 10.21
C HIS A 125 -3.66 -3.80 9.66
N SER A 126 -3.41 -3.19 8.50
CA SER A 126 -2.09 -3.18 7.86
C SER A 126 -1.66 -1.77 7.53
N ILE A 127 -0.37 -1.47 7.72
CA ILE A 127 0.24 -0.16 7.43
C ILE A 127 1.50 -0.40 6.60
N GLU A 128 1.65 0.34 5.49
CA GLU A 128 2.86 0.39 4.68
C GLU A 128 3.59 1.70 4.90
N PHE A 129 4.90 1.64 5.02
CA PHE A 129 5.82 2.77 5.10
C PHE A 129 6.75 2.72 3.89
N ARG A 130 6.81 3.81 3.13
CA ARG A 130 7.76 3.93 2.00
C ARG A 130 9.09 4.44 2.49
N ILE A 131 10.09 3.59 2.40
CA ILE A 131 11.47 3.95 2.75
C ILE A 131 12.17 4.46 1.50
N ASN A 132 12.38 5.76 1.45
CA ASN A 132 13.00 6.45 0.32
C ASN A 132 14.41 6.94 0.66
N ALA A 133 15.29 6.94 -0.34
CA ALA A 133 16.60 7.62 -0.31
C ALA A 133 16.41 9.14 -0.48
N GLU A 134 15.89 9.78 0.56
CA GLU A 134 15.59 11.21 0.64
C GLU A 134 15.98 11.74 2.01
N ASP A 135 16.41 13.00 2.07
CA ASP A 135 16.71 13.69 3.31
C ASP A 135 15.54 14.60 3.74
N PRO A 136 14.71 14.18 4.71
CA PRO A 136 13.59 14.98 5.21
C PRO A 136 14.02 16.33 5.79
N THR A 137 15.24 16.44 6.34
CA THR A 137 15.77 17.67 6.95
C THR A 137 16.23 18.68 5.91
N ASN A 138 16.52 18.21 4.68
CA ASN A 138 16.96 19.02 3.55
C ASN A 138 15.93 19.03 2.42
N ASN A 139 14.68 19.40 2.75
CA ASN A 139 13.56 19.53 1.80
C ASN A 139 13.33 18.27 0.94
N PHE A 140 13.62 17.08 1.46
CA PHE A 140 13.48 15.78 0.78
C PHE A 140 14.33 15.69 -0.50
N MET A 141 15.52 16.27 -0.46
CA MET A 141 16.46 16.09 -1.56
C MET A 141 16.81 14.61 -1.70
N PRO A 142 16.83 14.07 -2.94
CA PRO A 142 17.33 12.72 -3.18
C PRO A 142 18.76 12.55 -2.65
N THR A 143 19.04 11.42 -2.04
CA THR A 143 20.31 11.08 -1.41
C THR A 143 21.01 9.93 -2.14
N PRO A 144 21.56 10.17 -3.36
CA PRO A 144 22.35 9.16 -4.03
C PRO A 144 23.60 8.82 -3.22
N GLY A 145 24.05 7.58 -3.27
CA GLY A 145 25.21 7.12 -2.51
C GLY A 145 25.26 5.62 -2.37
N THR A 146 26.20 5.11 -1.57
CA THR A 146 26.36 3.68 -1.35
C THR A 146 25.84 3.30 0.03
N ILE A 147 24.99 2.29 0.11
CA ILE A 147 24.51 1.71 1.35
C ILE A 147 25.65 0.95 2.02
N THR A 148 26.09 1.43 3.18
CA THR A 148 27.20 0.85 3.94
C THR A 148 26.75 -0.20 4.94
N GLU A 149 25.51 -0.11 5.42
CA GLU A 149 24.88 -1.07 6.31
C GLU A 149 23.40 -1.24 5.94
N TYR A 150 22.90 -2.48 5.95
CA TYR A 150 21.50 -2.79 5.68
C TYR A 150 21.02 -3.92 6.57
N ARG A 151 20.00 -3.66 7.39
CA ARG A 151 19.35 -4.65 8.24
C ARG A 151 17.86 -4.40 8.31
N GLU A 152 17.08 -5.33 7.80
CA GLU A 152 15.62 -5.29 7.83
C GLU A 152 15.07 -5.69 9.20
N PRO A 153 13.97 -5.07 9.65
CA PRO A 153 13.21 -5.54 10.79
C PRO A 153 12.51 -6.86 10.44
N MET A 154 12.33 -7.72 11.44
CA MET A 154 11.69 -9.02 11.27
C MET A 154 10.64 -9.28 12.35
N GLY A 155 9.84 -10.33 12.15
CA GLY A 155 8.88 -10.80 13.13
C GLY A 155 7.52 -11.13 12.53
N ASN A 156 6.61 -11.61 13.39
CA ASN A 156 5.25 -11.95 12.96
C ASN A 156 4.48 -10.70 12.50
N GLY A 157 3.90 -10.77 11.28
CA GLY A 157 3.17 -9.66 10.67
C GLY A 157 4.08 -8.52 10.20
N VAL A 158 5.35 -8.79 9.94
CA VAL A 158 6.31 -7.85 9.33
C VAL A 158 6.71 -8.38 7.97
N ARG A 159 6.68 -7.51 6.96
CA ARG A 159 7.12 -7.78 5.59
C ARG A 159 7.96 -6.60 5.10
N VAL A 160 9.07 -6.88 4.46
CA VAL A 160 9.86 -5.89 3.75
C VAL A 160 9.96 -6.30 2.28
N ASP A 161 9.49 -5.44 1.39
CA ASP A 161 9.69 -5.58 -0.05
C ASP A 161 10.76 -4.57 -0.48
N GLY A 162 12.00 -5.01 -0.57
CA GLY A 162 13.15 -4.19 -0.91
C GLY A 162 13.96 -4.79 -2.07
N TRP A 163 14.89 -3.99 -2.62
CA TRP A 163 15.78 -4.42 -3.70
C TRP A 163 17.27 -4.18 -3.38
N VAL A 164 17.55 -3.55 -2.25
CA VAL A 164 18.91 -3.15 -1.86
C VAL A 164 19.55 -4.11 -0.87
N LYS A 165 20.84 -4.03 -0.76
CA LYS A 165 21.67 -4.70 0.27
C LYS A 165 22.89 -3.84 0.56
N THR A 166 23.67 -4.20 1.58
CA THR A 166 24.98 -3.58 1.83
C THR A 166 25.85 -3.62 0.58
N GLY A 167 26.41 -2.47 0.19
CA GLY A 167 27.20 -2.27 -1.03
C GLY A 167 26.37 -1.82 -2.24
N THR A 168 25.03 -1.76 -2.16
CA THR A 168 24.21 -1.23 -3.26
C THR A 168 24.41 0.27 -3.42
N SER A 169 24.64 0.72 -4.66
CA SER A 169 24.71 2.14 -5.00
C SER A 169 23.35 2.65 -5.46
N ILE A 170 22.84 3.68 -4.78
CA ILE A 170 21.61 4.39 -5.14
C ILE A 170 21.96 5.47 -6.14
N SER A 171 21.31 5.45 -7.29
CA SER A 171 21.51 6.39 -8.39
C SER A 171 20.43 7.48 -8.36
N HIS A 172 20.79 8.68 -8.84
CA HIS A 172 19.85 9.77 -9.06
C HIS A 172 19.05 9.66 -10.38
N PHE A 173 19.31 8.62 -11.19
CA PHE A 173 18.63 8.40 -12.47
C PHE A 173 17.34 7.58 -12.34
N TYR A 174 17.10 6.98 -11.18
CA TYR A 174 15.94 6.12 -10.92
C TYR A 174 15.13 6.63 -9.72
N ASP A 175 13.97 6.02 -9.52
CA ASP A 175 13.14 6.28 -8.33
C ASP A 175 13.95 6.04 -7.04
N ASN A 176 13.70 6.87 -6.05
CA ASN A 176 14.38 6.85 -4.76
C ASN A 176 13.79 5.85 -3.75
N LEU A 177 12.75 5.11 -4.11
CA LEU A 177 12.16 4.08 -3.26
C LEU A 177 13.15 2.92 -3.06
N ILE A 178 13.60 2.74 -1.82
CA ILE A 178 14.52 1.67 -1.41
C ILE A 178 13.73 0.40 -1.11
N SER A 179 12.70 0.53 -0.27
CA SER A 179 11.88 -0.59 0.18
C SER A 179 10.52 -0.11 0.69
N LYS A 180 9.61 -1.07 0.86
CA LYS A 180 8.35 -0.90 1.57
C LYS A 180 8.41 -1.75 2.83
N LEU A 181 8.30 -1.11 3.99
CA LEU A 181 8.05 -1.80 5.25
C LEU A 181 6.54 -1.91 5.42
N VAL A 182 6.03 -3.13 5.55
CA VAL A 182 4.61 -3.39 5.76
C VAL A 182 4.42 -4.14 7.06
N VAL A 183 3.55 -3.63 7.92
CA VAL A 183 3.21 -4.26 9.19
C VAL A 183 1.72 -4.62 9.23
N TRP A 184 1.42 -5.71 9.94
CA TRP A 184 0.06 -6.16 10.19
C TRP A 184 -0.14 -6.44 11.67
N GLY A 185 -1.28 -6.04 12.21
CA GLY A 185 -1.74 -6.32 13.56
C GLY A 185 -3.21 -6.72 13.59
N VAL A 186 -3.65 -7.33 14.69
CA VAL A 186 -5.08 -7.66 14.87
C VAL A 186 -5.93 -6.41 15.08
N SER A 187 -5.30 -5.30 15.52
CA SER A 187 -5.88 -3.96 15.63
C SER A 187 -4.93 -2.91 15.03
N ARG A 188 -5.43 -1.69 14.86
CA ARG A 188 -4.62 -0.55 14.40
C ARG A 188 -3.52 -0.20 15.39
N GLU A 189 -3.83 -0.21 16.68
CA GLU A 189 -2.88 0.09 17.76
C GLU A 189 -1.70 -0.91 17.74
N GLU A 190 -2.01 -2.19 17.51
CA GLU A 190 -0.96 -3.21 17.37
C GLU A 190 -0.11 -2.98 16.10
N ALA A 191 -0.75 -2.65 14.97
CA ALA A 191 -0.02 -2.33 13.74
C ALA A 191 0.89 -1.10 13.92
N ILE A 192 0.40 -0.02 14.56
CA ILE A 192 1.20 1.17 14.89
C ILE A 192 2.37 0.81 15.81
N SER A 193 2.12 0.11 16.91
CA SER A 193 3.17 -0.30 17.85
C SER A 193 4.26 -1.14 17.16
N LYS A 194 3.84 -2.04 16.29
CA LYS A 194 4.73 -2.85 15.47
C LYS A 194 5.51 -2.00 14.45
N GLY A 195 4.85 -1.03 13.82
CA GLY A 195 5.47 -0.09 12.90
C GLY A 195 6.58 0.73 13.58
N LYS A 196 6.32 1.27 14.76
CA LYS A 196 7.31 2.00 15.60
C LYS A 196 8.54 1.14 15.85
N ARG A 197 8.33 -0.07 16.41
CA ARG A 197 9.43 -1.01 16.66
C ARG A 197 10.23 -1.32 15.39
N CYS A 198 9.54 -1.59 14.28
CA CYS A 198 10.20 -1.93 13.04
C CYS A 198 11.00 -0.76 12.44
N LEU A 199 10.50 0.47 12.53
CA LEU A 199 11.24 1.66 12.08
C LEU A 199 12.49 1.90 12.95
N ASP A 200 12.42 1.66 14.27
CA ASP A 200 13.55 1.77 15.18
C ASP A 200 14.63 0.69 14.92
N GLU A 201 14.21 -0.51 14.51
CA GLU A 201 15.10 -1.63 14.19
C GLU A 201 15.68 -1.57 12.77
N TYR A 202 15.08 -0.77 11.86
CA TYR A 202 15.48 -0.73 10.45
C TYR A 202 16.75 0.10 10.26
N ILE A 203 17.84 -0.54 9.87
CA ILE A 203 19.12 0.12 9.66
C ILE A 203 19.43 0.22 8.16
N ILE A 204 19.58 1.44 7.69
CA ILE A 204 20.10 1.78 6.36
C ILE A 204 21.19 2.84 6.56
N GLY A 205 22.45 2.40 6.53
CA GLY A 205 23.61 3.27 6.69
C GLY A 205 24.17 3.77 5.36
N GLY A 206 24.91 4.88 5.39
CA GLY A 206 25.61 5.45 4.25
C GLY A 206 24.88 6.56 3.51
N ILE A 207 23.55 6.62 3.63
CA ILE A 207 22.71 7.68 3.03
C ILE A 207 21.58 8.07 3.99
N PRO A 208 21.10 9.32 4.00
CA PRO A 208 19.84 9.71 4.62
C PRO A 208 18.64 9.00 3.98
N THR A 209 17.64 8.70 4.81
CA THR A 209 16.38 8.07 4.39
C THR A 209 15.19 8.68 5.09
N THR A 210 13.96 8.35 4.65
CA THR A 210 12.72 8.81 5.27
C THR A 210 12.39 8.13 6.61
N ILE A 211 13.19 7.17 7.10
CA ILE A 211 12.88 6.39 8.31
C ILE A 211 12.63 7.29 9.53
N SER A 212 13.48 8.29 9.79
CA SER A 212 13.32 9.19 10.92
C SER A 212 12.00 9.96 10.90
N LEU A 213 11.64 10.50 9.73
CA LEU A 213 10.36 11.18 9.54
C LEU A 213 9.17 10.24 9.79
N LEU A 214 9.24 9.02 9.26
CA LEU A 214 8.15 8.04 9.42
C LEU A 214 7.98 7.64 10.88
N SER A 215 9.08 7.51 11.63
CA SER A 215 9.07 7.27 13.08
C SER A 215 8.42 8.43 13.84
N ASP A 216 8.75 9.67 13.49
CA ASP A 216 8.15 10.86 14.11
C ASP A 216 6.65 10.97 13.83
N VAL A 217 6.21 10.63 12.61
CA VAL A 217 4.79 10.72 12.19
C VAL A 217 3.90 9.74 12.96
N ILE A 218 4.40 8.53 13.29
CA ILE A 218 3.60 7.53 13.97
C ILE A 218 3.80 7.49 15.49
N SER A 219 4.65 8.39 16.03
CA SER A 219 4.90 8.55 17.49
C SER A 219 3.79 9.30 18.20
#